data_3492e8eaea52502833366feebaf571ea
#
_entry.id   3492e8eaea52502833366feebaf571ea
#
_cell.length_a   1.000
_cell.length_b   1.000
_cell.length_c   1.000
_cell.angle_alpha   90.00
_cell.angle_beta   90.00
_cell.angle_gamma   90.00
#
_symmetry.space_group_name_H-M   'P 1'
#
loop_
_entity.id
_entity.type
_entity.pdbx_description
1 polymer ?
#
loop_
_entity_poly.entity_id
_entity_poly.type
_entity_poly.pdbx_seq_one_letter_code
_entity_poly.pdbx_strand_id
1 'polypeptide(L)' 'MKVSIEYCTSWGYLNQALSLRESIERQFGIKAKLIKGMGGVFEVKFNNSIIFSKKQLNRFPNENEVEDLVEYYESVT' A
#
# COMPACT_ATOMS: atom_id res chain seq x y z
N MET A 1 10.84 -0.70 -10.26
CA MET A 1 10.25 -0.68 -8.90
C MET A 1 8.78 -1.04 -8.96
N LYS A 2 8.35 -1.94 -8.10
CA LYS A 2 6.97 -2.41 -8.09
C LYS A 2 6.38 -2.20 -6.71
N VAL A 3 5.25 -1.50 -6.67
CA VAL A 3 4.47 -1.34 -5.46
C VAL A 3 3.14 -2.06 -5.68
N SER A 4 2.70 -2.84 -4.70
CA SER A 4 1.40 -3.49 -4.75
C SER A 4 0.62 -3.20 -3.48
N ILE A 5 -0.71 -3.15 -3.63
CA ILE A 5 -1.62 -2.93 -2.51
C ILE A 5 -2.65 -4.05 -2.58
N GLU A 6 -2.58 -4.96 -1.61
CA GLU A 6 -3.58 -6.02 -1.47
C GLU A 6 -4.65 -5.54 -0.49
N TYR A 7 -5.91 -5.59 -0.91
CA TYR A 7 -7.00 -5.03 -0.11
C TYR A 7 -8.20 -5.97 -0.09
N CYS A 8 -8.90 -5.98 1.04
CA CYS A 8 -10.10 -6.79 1.20
C CYS A 8 -11.26 -6.19 0.42
N THR A 9 -11.81 -6.95 -0.53
CA THR A 9 -12.94 -6.48 -1.33
C THR A 9 -14.26 -6.56 -0.55
N SER A 10 -14.40 -7.58 0.29
CA SER A 10 -15.65 -7.81 1.02
C SER A 10 -15.94 -6.74 2.06
N TRP A 11 -14.89 -6.12 2.61
CA TRP A 11 -15.02 -5.13 3.69
C TRP A 11 -14.97 -3.69 3.19
N GLY A 12 -14.94 -3.49 1.86
CA GLY A 12 -15.03 -2.16 1.28
C GLY A 12 -13.77 -1.33 1.37
N TYR A 13 -12.61 -1.97 1.35
CA TYR A 13 -11.33 -1.26 1.45
C TYR A 13 -10.85 -0.68 0.12
N LEU A 14 -11.67 -0.74 -0.92
CA LEU A 14 -11.29 -0.25 -2.24
C LEU A 14 -10.94 1.24 -2.23
N ASN A 15 -11.72 2.04 -1.49
CA ASN A 15 -11.48 3.49 -1.47
C ASN A 15 -10.12 3.82 -0.86
N GLN A 16 -9.74 3.13 0.21
CA GLN A 16 -8.43 3.32 0.80
C GLN A 16 -7.31 2.91 -0.15
N ALA A 17 -7.50 1.80 -0.86
CA ALA A 17 -6.50 1.32 -1.82
C ALA A 17 -6.36 2.27 -3.00
N LEU A 18 -7.46 2.78 -3.54
CA LEU A 18 -7.43 3.73 -4.65
C LEU A 18 -6.77 5.05 -4.25
N SER A 19 -7.11 5.53 -3.05
CA SER A 19 -6.55 6.77 -2.54
C SER A 19 -5.04 6.67 -2.37
N LEU A 20 -4.59 5.56 -1.82
CA LEU A 20 -3.16 5.31 -1.63
C LEU A 20 -2.44 5.17 -2.98
N ARG A 21 -3.04 4.44 -3.93
CA ARG A 21 -2.46 4.29 -5.25
C ARG A 21 -2.27 5.63 -5.93
N GLU A 22 -3.28 6.49 -5.84
CA GLU A 22 -3.22 7.83 -6.44
C GLU A 22 -2.12 8.67 -5.82
N SER A 23 -1.99 8.62 -4.50
CA SER A 23 -0.96 9.36 -3.78
C SER A 23 0.44 8.91 -4.17
N ILE A 24 0.65 7.60 -4.27
CA ILE A 24 1.95 7.03 -4.65
C ILE A 24 2.29 7.42 -6.09
N GLU A 25 1.32 7.35 -7.00
CA GLU A 25 1.56 7.72 -8.39
C GLU A 25 1.89 9.20 -8.51
N ARG A 26 1.17 10.05 -7.78
CA ARG A 26 1.39 11.50 -7.81
C ARG A 26 2.77 11.88 -7.26
N GLN A 27 3.23 11.21 -6.21
CA GLN A 27 4.49 11.56 -5.56
C GLN A 27 5.71 10.92 -6.22
N PHE A 28 5.58 9.69 -6.72
CA PHE A 28 6.73 8.91 -7.17
C PHE A 28 6.66 8.50 -8.63
N GLY A 29 5.56 8.75 -9.31
CA GLY A 29 5.38 8.27 -10.67
C GLY A 29 5.24 6.76 -10.78
N ILE A 30 4.98 6.10 -9.66
CA ILE A 30 4.83 4.63 -9.61
C ILE A 30 3.36 4.29 -9.63
N LYS A 31 2.96 3.42 -10.56
CA LYS A 31 1.58 2.96 -10.63
C LYS A 31 1.45 1.67 -9.84
N ALA A 32 0.95 1.78 -8.61
CA ALA A 32 0.81 0.62 -7.74
C ALA A 32 -0.23 -0.35 -8.28
N LYS A 33 0.08 -1.65 -8.19
CA LYS A 33 -0.84 -2.70 -8.60
C LYS A 33 -1.82 -2.97 -7.47
N LEU A 34 -3.11 -3.00 -7.78
CA LEU A 34 -4.14 -3.38 -6.82
C LEU A 34 -4.39 -4.88 -6.90
N ILE A 35 -4.38 -5.55 -5.75
CA ILE A 35 -4.59 -6.99 -5.68
C ILE A 35 -5.79 -7.24 -4.77
N LYS A 36 -6.77 -7.96 -5.29
CA LYS A 36 -7.97 -8.30 -4.52
C LYS A 36 -7.62 -9.37 -3.50
N GLY A 37 -8.01 -9.14 -2.25
CA GLY A 37 -7.78 -10.07 -1.16
C GLY A 37 -9.04 -10.27 -0.34
N MET A 38 -8.91 -10.95 0.79
CA MET A 38 -10.02 -11.24 1.68
C MET A 38 -9.56 -11.24 3.13
N GLY A 39 -10.51 -11.34 4.06
CA GLY A 39 -10.19 -11.42 5.47
C GLY A 39 -9.75 -10.11 6.09
N GLY A 40 -10.14 -8.98 5.50
CA GLY A 40 -9.82 -7.67 6.05
C GLY A 40 -8.39 -7.22 5.78
N VAL A 41 -7.72 -7.79 4.77
CA VAL A 41 -6.32 -7.44 4.49
C VAL A 41 -6.19 -6.02 3.95
N PHE A 42 -5.09 -5.38 4.29
CA PHE A 42 -4.60 -4.17 3.65
C PHE A 42 -3.09 -4.20 3.80
N GLU A 43 -2.41 -4.70 2.76
CA GLU A 43 -0.97 -4.98 2.79
C GLU A 43 -0.31 -4.27 1.62
N VAL A 44 0.78 -3.56 1.89
CA VAL A 44 1.53 -2.85 0.86
C VAL A 44 2.90 -3.47 0.74
N LYS A 45 3.30 -3.79 -0.50
CA LYS A 45 4.62 -4.33 -0.78
C LYS A 45 5.39 -3.39 -1.68
N PHE A 46 6.68 -3.26 -1.38
CA PHE A 46 7.64 -2.60 -2.26
C PHE A 46 8.56 -3.71 -2.80
N ASN A 47 8.48 -3.97 -4.11
CA ASN A 47 9.05 -5.16 -4.73
C ASN A 47 8.47 -6.41 -4.03
N ASN A 48 9.26 -7.17 -3.31
CA ASN A 48 8.79 -8.35 -2.60
C ASN A 48 8.74 -8.15 -1.09
N SER A 49 9.01 -6.95 -0.61
CA SER A 49 9.05 -6.67 0.83
C SER A 49 7.74 -6.04 1.29
N ILE A 50 7.16 -6.57 2.35
CA ILE A 50 5.98 -5.96 2.97
C ILE A 50 6.45 -4.72 3.72
N ILE A 51 5.95 -3.55 3.31
CA ILE A 51 6.31 -2.29 3.98
C ILE A 51 5.21 -1.81 4.90
N PHE A 52 3.97 -2.26 4.69
CA PHE A 52 2.87 -1.97 5.61
C PHE A 52 1.94 -3.16 5.67
N SER A 53 1.53 -3.54 6.88
CA SER A 53 0.62 -4.66 7.10
C SER A 53 -0.43 -4.28 8.13
N LYS A 54 -1.69 -4.15 7.70
CA LYS A 54 -2.81 -3.94 8.61
C LYS A 54 -2.97 -5.14 9.54
N LYS A 55 -2.64 -6.33 9.08
CA LYS A 55 -2.72 -7.54 9.89
C LYS A 55 -1.78 -7.47 11.10
N GLN A 56 -0.56 -6.94 10.88
CA GLN A 56 0.42 -6.81 11.96
C GLN A 56 0.12 -5.63 12.87
N LEU A 57 -0.26 -4.48 12.29
CA LEU A 57 -0.44 -3.24 13.03
C LEU A 57 -1.85 -3.03 13.52
N ASN A 58 -2.80 -3.80 12.98
CA ASN A 58 -4.22 -3.77 13.37
C ASN A 58 -4.84 -2.38 13.15
N ARG A 59 -4.41 -1.69 12.10
CA ARG A 59 -4.95 -0.37 11.72
C ARG A 59 -4.62 -0.09 10.26
N PHE A 60 -5.32 0.89 9.68
CA PHE A 60 -4.95 1.45 8.38
C PHE A 60 -3.74 2.38 8.53
N PRO A 61 -3.04 2.69 7.42
CA PRO A 61 -1.92 3.62 7.47
C PRO A 61 -2.35 5.00 7.92
N ASN A 62 -1.47 5.67 8.65
CA ASN A 62 -1.64 7.08 8.93
C ASN A 62 -1.35 7.90 7.67
N GLU A 63 -1.72 9.18 7.69
CA GLU A 63 -1.45 10.08 6.57
C GLU A 63 0.06 10.10 6.29
N ASN A 64 0.42 9.91 5.03
CA ASN A 64 1.81 9.89 4.54
C ASN A 64 2.68 8.75 5.06
N GLU A 65 2.15 7.83 5.85
CA GLU A 65 2.96 6.75 6.43
C GLU A 65 3.52 5.83 5.35
N VAL A 66 2.67 5.37 4.42
CA VAL A 66 3.12 4.47 3.34
C VAL A 66 4.02 5.21 2.36
N GLU A 67 3.67 6.46 2.06
CA GLU A 67 4.47 7.28 1.15
C GLU A 67 5.89 7.47 1.69
N ASP A 68 6.02 7.72 2.99
CA ASP A 68 7.33 7.85 3.63
C ASP A 68 8.12 6.54 3.56
N LEU A 69 7.43 5.41 3.72
CA LEU A 69 8.07 4.11 3.59
C LEU A 69 8.52 3.82 2.16
N VAL A 70 7.70 4.19 1.17
CA VAL A 70 8.09 4.04 -0.24
C VAL A 70 9.34 4.86 -0.52
N GLU A 71 9.39 6.09 -0.04
CA GLU A 71 10.54 6.95 -0.22
C GLU A 71 11.80 6.33 0.41
N TYR A 72 11.68 5.80 1.61
CA TYR A 72 12.80 5.15 2.29
C TYR A 72 13.31 3.95 1.50
N TYR A 73 12.40 3.05 1.10
CA TYR A 73 12.79 1.84 0.37
C TYR A 73 13.35 2.16 -1.01
N GLU A 74 12.83 3.20 -1.66
CA GLU A 74 13.35 3.64 -2.95
C GLU A 74 14.78 4.15 -2.82
N SER A 75 15.08 4.86 -1.73
CA SER A 75 16.39 5.45 -1.53
C SER A 75 17.47 4.45 -1.13
N VAL A 76 17.10 3.28 -0.59
CA VAL A 76 18.08 2.27 -0.14
C VAL A 76 18.21 1.10 -1.11
N THR A 77 17.45 1.09 -2.21
CA THR A 77 17.59 0.06 -3.25
C THR A 77 18.24 0.64 -4.53
#